data_527a38a4ed97238be1437ea63060404b
#
_entry.id   527a38a4ed97238be1437ea63060404b
#
_cell.length_a   1.000
_cell.length_b   1.000
_cell.length_c   1.000
_cell.angle_alpha   90.00
_cell.angle_beta   90.00
_cell.angle_gamma   90.00
#
_symmetry.space_group_name_H-M   'P 1'
#
loop_
_entity.id
_entity.type
_entity.pdbx_description
1 polymer ?
#
loop_
_entity_poly.entity_id
_entity_poly.type
_entity_poly.pdbx_seq_one_letter_code
_entity_poly.pdbx_strand_id
1 'polypeptide(L)'
;MKKIYGSYRSFLGTALGLAILVAGAAASEQNKTVKEVPAQMTGSLDGQELYVHYCAVCHGTDAKGAGPAASALKKQPSDLTLLSRKNGGKFPALAVQMSIKGSNGVIEHGTREMPMWGSIFSDMGRDRSMGDMRVMALLKYVEHIQAK
;
A
#
# COMPACT_ATOMS: atom_id res chain seq x y z
N MET A 1 35.96 42.70 71.45
CA MET A 1 36.45 43.88 70.73
C MET A 1 37.32 43.41 69.59
N LYS A 2 36.93 43.58 68.32
CA LYS A 2 37.64 43.83 67.10
C LYS A 2 36.72 43.46 65.91
N LYS A 3 36.27 44.53 65.23
CA LYS A 3 35.54 44.45 63.99
C LYS A 3 36.54 44.09 62.90
N ILE A 4 36.16 43.13 61.99
CA ILE A 4 36.86 42.94 60.72
C ILE A 4 35.82 43.09 59.62
N TYR A 5 35.93 44.21 58.89
CA TYR A 5 35.21 44.50 57.71
C TYR A 5 35.83 43.65 56.57
N GLY A 6 35.07 42.77 55.93
CA GLY A 6 35.42 42.02 54.73
C GLY A 6 34.69 42.60 53.52
N SER A 7 35.48 43.13 52.60
CA SER A 7 35.11 43.80 51.40
C SER A 7 34.42 42.82 50.40
N TYR A 8 33.20 43.15 49.98
CA TYR A 8 32.53 42.46 48.87
C TYR A 8 33.00 43.06 47.53
N ARG A 9 33.83 42.35 46.83
CA ARG A 9 34.15 42.67 45.44
C ARG A 9 33.07 42.05 44.55
N SER A 10 32.28 42.90 43.91
CA SER A 10 31.29 42.59 42.90
C SER A 10 31.97 41.98 41.66
N PHE A 11 31.69 40.75 41.38
CA PHE A 11 31.95 40.16 40.04
C PHE A 11 30.66 40.26 39.21
N LEU A 12 30.61 41.24 38.31
CA LEU A 12 29.66 41.23 37.21
C LEU A 12 30.09 40.13 36.24
N GLY A 13 29.44 38.99 36.34
CA GLY A 13 29.53 37.94 35.30
C GLY A 13 28.46 38.19 34.28
N THR A 14 28.85 38.64 33.09
CA THR A 14 28.02 38.71 31.91
C THR A 14 27.72 37.31 31.44
N ALA A 15 26.52 36.79 31.73
CA ALA A 15 25.99 35.54 31.18
C ALA A 15 25.51 35.81 29.73
N LEU A 16 26.33 35.46 28.76
CA LEU A 16 25.99 35.47 27.34
C LEU A 16 25.11 34.25 27.05
N GLY A 17 23.79 34.46 27.10
CA GLY A 17 22.81 33.42 26.77
C GLY A 17 22.83 33.09 25.29
N LEU A 18 23.37 31.91 24.95
CA LEU A 18 23.32 31.36 23.61
C LEU A 18 21.91 30.75 23.38
N ALA A 19 21.01 31.52 22.77
CA ALA A 19 19.69 31.01 22.35
C ALA A 19 19.87 30.14 21.14
N ILE A 20 19.84 28.82 21.32
CA ILE A 20 19.80 27.83 20.24
C ILE A 20 18.35 27.81 19.69
N LEU A 21 18.13 28.47 18.56
CA LEU A 21 16.91 28.35 17.77
C LEU A 21 16.90 26.97 17.13
N VAL A 22 16.20 26.02 17.76
CA VAL A 22 15.85 24.74 17.14
C VAL A 22 14.71 25.02 16.15
N ALA A 23 15.04 25.24 14.88
CA ALA A 23 14.08 25.25 13.80
C ALA A 23 13.58 23.82 13.60
N GLY A 24 12.47 23.47 14.26
CA GLY A 24 11.76 22.23 14.01
C GLY A 24 11.21 22.27 12.59
N ALA A 25 11.83 21.53 11.67
CA ALA A 25 11.23 21.22 10.39
C ALA A 25 10.01 20.33 10.66
N ALA A 26 8.81 20.92 10.70
CA ALA A 26 7.56 20.19 10.66
C ALA A 26 7.49 19.53 9.29
N ALA A 27 7.81 18.23 9.22
CA ALA A 27 7.52 17.42 8.06
C ALA A 27 6.00 17.42 7.89
N SER A 28 5.50 18.12 6.89
CA SER A 28 4.09 18.08 6.51
C SER A 28 3.81 16.68 5.98
N GLU A 29 3.21 15.82 6.80
CA GLU A 29 2.60 14.58 6.33
C GLU A 29 1.47 14.97 5.36
N GLN A 30 1.79 14.91 4.07
CA GLN A 30 0.78 15.02 3.03
C GLN A 30 -0.12 13.80 3.11
N ASN A 31 -1.26 13.96 3.76
CA ASN A 31 -2.32 12.97 3.76
C ASN A 31 -2.84 12.79 2.33
N LYS A 32 -2.31 11.79 1.61
CA LYS A 32 -2.76 11.46 0.26
C LYS A 32 -4.13 10.83 0.34
N THR A 33 -5.15 11.62 0.08
CA THR A 33 -6.51 11.12 -0.06
C THR A 33 -6.67 10.42 -1.39
N VAL A 34 -6.90 9.10 -1.37
CA VAL A 34 -7.24 8.33 -2.57
C VAL A 34 -8.71 8.57 -2.87
N LYS A 35 -9.00 9.11 -4.05
CA LYS A 35 -10.36 9.26 -4.52
C LYS A 35 -10.83 7.93 -5.09
N GLU A 36 -11.84 7.33 -4.49
CA GLU A 36 -12.51 6.16 -5.05
C GLU A 36 -13.29 6.56 -6.29
N VAL A 37 -13.06 5.85 -7.37
CA VAL A 37 -13.81 6.00 -8.63
C VAL A 37 -14.37 4.64 -9.02
N PRO A 38 -15.58 4.57 -9.64
CA PRO A 38 -16.12 3.32 -10.13
C PRO A 38 -15.15 2.67 -11.12
N ALA A 39 -15.03 1.34 -11.06
CA ALA A 39 -14.22 0.59 -12.00
C ALA A 39 -14.78 0.77 -13.42
N GLN A 40 -13.89 1.10 -14.38
CA GLN A 40 -14.30 1.24 -15.77
C GLN A 40 -14.78 -0.11 -16.31
N MET A 41 -15.87 -0.05 -17.10
CA MET A 41 -16.38 -1.23 -17.79
C MET A 41 -15.40 -1.67 -18.87
N THR A 42 -15.15 -2.98 -18.99
CA THR A 42 -14.36 -3.54 -20.08
C THR A 42 -15.04 -4.75 -20.71
N GLY A 43 -14.88 -4.90 -22.02
CA GLY A 43 -15.20 -6.14 -22.74
C GLY A 43 -14.03 -7.12 -22.80
N SER A 44 -12.84 -6.72 -22.35
CA SER A 44 -11.63 -7.50 -22.49
C SER A 44 -11.64 -8.79 -21.66
N LEU A 45 -11.01 -9.82 -22.21
CA LEU A 45 -10.62 -11.08 -21.55
C LEU A 45 -9.10 -11.27 -21.60
N ASP A 46 -8.34 -10.27 -22.01
CA ASP A 46 -6.88 -10.28 -21.95
C ASP A 46 -6.41 -10.02 -20.50
N GLY A 47 -5.65 -10.98 -19.93
CA GLY A 47 -5.23 -10.91 -18.56
C GLY A 47 -4.27 -9.77 -18.27
N GLN A 48 -3.41 -9.38 -19.22
CA GLN A 48 -2.49 -8.26 -19.05
C GLN A 48 -3.25 -6.94 -19.10
N GLU A 49 -4.18 -6.78 -20.03
CA GLU A 49 -5.02 -5.60 -20.12
C GLU A 49 -5.87 -5.43 -18.84
N LEU A 50 -6.52 -6.50 -18.37
CA LEU A 50 -7.27 -6.51 -17.12
C LEU A 50 -6.37 -6.15 -15.93
N TYR A 51 -5.14 -6.66 -15.90
CA TYR A 51 -4.20 -6.35 -14.83
C TYR A 51 -3.84 -4.86 -14.81
N VAL A 52 -3.49 -4.29 -15.96
CA VAL A 52 -3.13 -2.87 -16.07
C VAL A 52 -4.28 -1.97 -15.63
N HIS A 53 -5.51 -2.30 -16.02
CA HIS A 53 -6.67 -1.49 -15.71
C HIS A 53 -7.14 -1.58 -14.24
N TYR A 54 -7.05 -2.77 -13.62
CA TYR A 54 -7.70 -2.99 -12.33
C TYR A 54 -6.74 -3.29 -11.17
N CYS A 55 -5.56 -3.79 -11.46
CA CYS A 55 -4.63 -4.27 -10.43
C CYS A 55 -3.41 -3.37 -10.27
N ALA A 56 -2.89 -2.80 -11.38
CA ALA A 56 -1.65 -2.06 -11.39
C ALA A 56 -1.69 -0.78 -10.56
N VAL A 57 -2.87 -0.20 -10.32
CA VAL A 57 -3.03 0.98 -9.47
C VAL A 57 -2.51 0.75 -8.04
N CYS A 58 -2.61 -0.47 -7.53
CA CYS A 58 -2.09 -0.88 -6.23
C CYS A 58 -0.82 -1.72 -6.36
N HIS A 59 -0.82 -2.72 -7.25
CA HIS A 59 0.28 -3.67 -7.37
C HIS A 59 1.45 -3.21 -8.23
N GLY A 60 1.33 -2.07 -8.94
CA GLY A 60 2.34 -1.58 -9.88
C GLY A 60 2.26 -2.27 -11.23
N THR A 61 2.73 -1.61 -12.29
CA THR A 61 2.81 -2.20 -13.63
C THR A 61 3.85 -3.33 -13.71
N ASP A 62 4.81 -3.34 -12.79
CA ASP A 62 5.82 -4.39 -12.59
C ASP A 62 5.37 -5.50 -11.62
N ALA A 63 4.16 -5.40 -11.09
CA ALA A 63 3.54 -6.32 -10.15
C ALA A 63 4.26 -6.48 -8.79
N LYS A 64 5.13 -5.54 -8.39
CA LYS A 64 5.91 -5.61 -7.15
C LYS A 64 5.24 -4.93 -5.94
N GLY A 65 4.02 -4.47 -6.08
CA GLY A 65 3.25 -3.90 -4.97
C GLY A 65 3.51 -2.41 -4.73
N ALA A 66 4.15 -1.71 -5.68
CA ALA A 66 4.48 -0.29 -5.56
C ALA A 66 3.65 0.58 -6.53
N GLY A 67 2.38 0.26 -6.72
CA GLY A 67 1.48 1.07 -7.53
C GLY A 67 1.19 2.44 -6.92
N PRO A 68 0.68 3.39 -7.72
CA PRO A 68 0.47 4.78 -7.28
C PRO A 68 -0.46 4.91 -6.06
N ALA A 69 -1.38 3.97 -5.84
CA ALA A 69 -2.25 3.96 -4.67
C ALA A 69 -1.65 3.23 -3.46
N ALA A 70 -0.54 2.50 -3.62
CA ALA A 70 0.03 1.66 -2.55
C ALA A 70 0.37 2.46 -1.27
N SER A 71 0.85 3.69 -1.42
CA SER A 71 1.22 4.54 -0.28
C SER A 71 0.04 5.03 0.56
N ALA A 72 -1.20 4.89 0.07
CA ALA A 72 -2.41 5.26 0.80
C ALA A 72 -3.07 4.06 1.50
N LEU A 73 -2.56 2.86 1.29
CA LEU A 73 -3.08 1.63 1.90
C LEU A 73 -2.39 1.37 3.24
N LYS A 74 -3.14 0.82 4.20
CA LYS A 74 -2.60 0.44 5.52
C LYS A 74 -1.58 -0.69 5.41
N LYS A 75 -1.75 -1.56 4.43
CA LYS A 75 -0.87 -2.69 4.18
C LYS A 75 -0.30 -2.62 2.77
N GLN A 76 1.00 -2.75 2.66
CA GLN A 76 1.70 -2.81 1.37
C GLN A 76 1.12 -3.94 0.50
N PRO A 77 0.69 -3.66 -0.75
CA PRO A 77 0.30 -4.70 -1.68
C PRO A 77 1.42 -5.73 -1.90
N SER A 78 1.03 -6.99 -2.02
CA SER A 78 2.01 -8.05 -2.21
C SER A 78 2.73 -7.93 -3.55
N ASP A 79 4.03 -8.27 -3.56
CA ASP A 79 4.77 -8.57 -4.77
C ASP A 79 4.22 -9.87 -5.38
N LEU A 80 3.51 -9.72 -6.50
CA LEU A 80 2.85 -10.83 -7.20
C LEU A 80 3.81 -11.67 -8.03
N THR A 81 5.02 -11.19 -8.30
CA THR A 81 6.02 -11.93 -9.06
C THR A 81 6.70 -13.04 -8.25
N LEU A 82 6.55 -13.01 -6.92
CA LEU A 82 7.24 -13.92 -6.01
C LEU A 82 6.32 -14.97 -5.37
N LEU A 83 5.08 -15.12 -5.84
CA LEU A 83 4.11 -16.02 -5.21
C LEU A 83 4.56 -17.49 -5.28
N SER A 84 5.08 -17.94 -6.42
CA SER A 84 5.64 -19.28 -6.58
C SER A 84 6.82 -19.53 -5.64
N ARG A 85 7.76 -18.57 -5.57
CA ARG A 85 8.93 -18.67 -4.69
C ARG A 85 8.51 -18.79 -3.22
N LYS A 86 7.55 -17.98 -2.77
CA LYS A 86 7.04 -17.99 -1.40
C LYS A 86 6.23 -19.24 -1.07
N ASN A 87 5.80 -19.99 -2.09
CA ASN A 87 5.03 -21.22 -1.97
C ASN A 87 5.82 -22.47 -2.39
N GLY A 88 7.10 -22.52 -2.06
CA GLY A 88 7.95 -23.70 -2.31
C GLY A 88 8.19 -23.99 -3.79
N GLY A 89 8.16 -22.99 -4.67
CA GLY A 89 8.38 -23.13 -6.11
C GLY A 89 7.12 -23.43 -6.93
N LYS A 90 5.98 -23.63 -6.27
CA LYS A 90 4.71 -23.92 -6.94
C LYS A 90 3.78 -22.72 -6.89
N PHE A 91 3.21 -22.33 -8.03
CA PHE A 91 2.24 -21.24 -8.08
C PHE A 91 0.96 -21.61 -7.30
N PRO A 92 0.51 -20.79 -6.32
CA PRO A 92 -0.63 -21.07 -5.47
C PRO A 92 -1.95 -20.66 -6.13
N ALA A 93 -2.29 -21.28 -7.28
CA ALA A 93 -3.38 -20.88 -8.16
C ALA A 93 -4.72 -20.70 -7.44
N LEU A 94 -5.10 -21.64 -6.57
CA LEU A 94 -6.36 -21.59 -5.84
C LEU A 94 -6.39 -20.37 -4.89
N ALA A 95 -5.33 -20.16 -4.13
CA ALA A 95 -5.25 -19.03 -3.18
C ALA A 95 -5.31 -17.69 -3.91
N VAL A 96 -4.64 -17.57 -5.06
CA VAL A 96 -4.67 -16.36 -5.90
C VAL A 96 -6.09 -16.15 -6.47
N GLN A 97 -6.71 -17.18 -7.01
CA GLN A 97 -8.07 -17.10 -7.52
C GLN A 97 -9.06 -16.64 -6.44
N MET A 98 -8.98 -17.22 -5.24
CA MET A 98 -9.83 -16.86 -4.12
C MET A 98 -9.59 -15.41 -3.66
N SER A 99 -8.33 -14.94 -3.69
CA SER A 99 -7.99 -13.55 -3.38
C SER A 99 -8.60 -12.57 -4.39
N ILE A 100 -8.49 -12.87 -5.69
CA ILE A 100 -9.10 -12.05 -6.76
C ILE A 100 -10.62 -12.04 -6.61
N LYS A 101 -11.25 -13.20 -6.41
CA LYS A 101 -12.70 -13.29 -6.21
C LYS A 101 -13.18 -12.59 -4.95
N GLY A 102 -12.32 -12.44 -3.96
CA GLY A 102 -12.69 -11.94 -2.64
C GLY A 102 -13.35 -13.00 -1.77
N SER A 103 -13.17 -14.28 -2.11
CA SER A 103 -13.76 -15.44 -1.41
C SER A 103 -12.92 -15.92 -0.22
N ASN A 104 -11.74 -15.37 0.01
CA ASN A 104 -10.94 -15.65 1.20
C ASN A 104 -11.65 -15.04 2.41
N GLY A 105 -12.62 -15.80 2.93
CA GLY A 105 -13.58 -15.40 3.95
C GLY A 105 -13.02 -15.04 5.32
N VAL A 106 -11.73 -14.82 5.43
CA VAL A 106 -11.09 -14.42 6.67
C VAL A 106 -10.93 -12.91 6.71
N ILE A 107 -12.05 -12.24 7.03
CA ILE A 107 -12.00 -10.85 7.54
C ILE A 107 -11.60 -10.96 9.01
N GLU A 108 -10.38 -11.42 9.28
CA GLU A 108 -10.03 -11.60 10.69
C GLU A 108 -9.75 -10.29 11.40
N HIS A 109 -9.32 -9.23 10.74
CA HIS A 109 -9.06 -7.96 11.44
C HIS A 109 -9.02 -6.76 10.47
N GLY A 110 -10.16 -6.20 10.11
CA GLY A 110 -10.19 -4.88 9.49
C GLY A 110 -10.71 -4.82 8.06
N THR A 111 -10.73 -3.62 7.52
CA THR A 111 -11.23 -3.29 6.18
C THR A 111 -10.47 -4.07 5.11
N ARG A 112 -11.20 -4.69 4.22
CA ARG A 112 -10.66 -5.35 3.03
C ARG A 112 -10.13 -4.28 2.07
N GLU A 113 -8.83 -4.10 2.00
CA GLU A 113 -8.21 -3.06 1.16
C GLU A 113 -8.18 -3.47 -0.33
N MET A 114 -8.10 -4.77 -0.63
CA MET A 114 -8.22 -5.28 -1.99
C MET A 114 -9.70 -5.48 -2.35
N PRO A 115 -10.21 -4.89 -3.45
CA PRO A 115 -11.59 -5.06 -3.89
C PRO A 115 -11.95 -6.52 -4.18
N MET A 116 -13.22 -6.86 -4.05
CA MET A 116 -13.75 -8.19 -4.43
C MET A 116 -14.04 -8.21 -5.93
N TRP A 117 -13.02 -8.49 -6.73
CA TRP A 117 -13.13 -8.42 -8.19
C TRP A 117 -14.12 -9.44 -8.76
N GLY A 118 -14.40 -10.56 -8.07
CA GLY A 118 -15.37 -11.55 -8.50
C GLY A 118 -16.77 -10.95 -8.69
N SER A 119 -17.27 -10.20 -7.73
CA SER A 119 -18.56 -9.51 -7.83
C SER A 119 -18.50 -8.38 -8.86
N ILE A 120 -17.47 -7.54 -8.78
CA ILE A 120 -17.31 -6.40 -9.69
C ILE A 120 -17.30 -6.86 -11.15
N PHE A 121 -16.53 -7.89 -11.48
CA PHE A 121 -16.46 -8.42 -12.87
C PHE A 121 -17.76 -9.11 -13.32
N SER A 122 -18.50 -9.70 -12.39
CA SER A 122 -19.81 -10.29 -12.69
C SER A 122 -20.85 -9.19 -12.99
N ASP A 123 -20.75 -8.05 -12.28
CA ASP A 123 -21.68 -6.92 -12.45
C ASP A 123 -21.35 -6.07 -13.69
N MET A 124 -20.12 -6.18 -14.23
CA MET A 124 -19.70 -5.50 -15.47
C MET A 124 -20.32 -6.07 -16.75
N GLY A 125 -21.04 -7.18 -16.68
CA GLY A 125 -21.64 -7.83 -17.84
C GLY A 125 -23.04 -8.31 -17.54
N ARG A 126 -23.79 -8.61 -18.61
CA ARG A 126 -25.10 -9.25 -18.49
C ARG A 126 -25.01 -10.74 -18.13
N ASP A 127 -23.80 -11.31 -18.17
CA ASP A 127 -23.54 -12.72 -17.97
C ASP A 127 -22.45 -12.93 -16.90
N ARG A 128 -22.76 -13.64 -15.84
CA ARG A 128 -21.83 -13.99 -14.76
C ARG A 128 -20.64 -14.82 -15.24
N SER A 129 -20.81 -15.59 -16.31
CA SER A 129 -19.73 -16.40 -16.90
C SER A 129 -18.54 -15.52 -17.35
N MET A 130 -18.82 -14.31 -17.84
CA MET A 130 -17.78 -13.34 -18.21
C MET A 130 -16.93 -12.88 -17.01
N GLY A 131 -17.55 -12.77 -15.84
CA GLY A 131 -16.83 -12.45 -14.60
C GLY A 131 -15.80 -13.53 -14.24
N ASP A 132 -16.21 -14.79 -14.29
CA ASP A 132 -15.30 -15.92 -14.03
C ASP A 132 -14.20 -16.02 -15.08
N MET A 133 -14.49 -15.77 -16.35
CA MET A 133 -13.48 -15.75 -17.41
C MET A 133 -12.43 -14.65 -17.19
N ARG A 134 -12.83 -13.45 -16.74
CA ARG A 134 -11.89 -12.36 -16.39
C ARG A 134 -11.00 -12.76 -15.21
N VAL A 135 -11.56 -13.37 -14.17
CA VAL A 135 -10.78 -13.88 -13.03
C VAL A 135 -9.75 -14.93 -13.50
N MET A 136 -10.14 -15.83 -14.39
CA MET A 136 -9.24 -16.87 -14.93
C MET A 136 -8.14 -16.25 -15.81
N ALA A 137 -8.46 -15.24 -16.62
CA ALA A 137 -7.49 -14.52 -17.43
C ALA A 137 -6.44 -13.80 -16.57
N LEU A 138 -6.88 -13.13 -15.49
CA LEU A 138 -5.99 -12.52 -14.51
C LEU A 138 -5.13 -13.56 -13.78
N LEU A 139 -5.70 -14.69 -13.37
CA LEU A 139 -4.97 -15.78 -12.74
C LEU A 139 -3.81 -16.27 -13.62
N LYS A 140 -4.10 -16.54 -14.90
CA LYS A 140 -3.09 -16.97 -15.87
C LYS A 140 -2.02 -15.91 -16.10
N TYR A 141 -2.38 -14.65 -16.15
CA TYR A 141 -1.42 -13.56 -16.29
C TYR A 141 -0.50 -13.50 -15.06
N VAL A 142 -1.05 -13.55 -13.85
CA VAL A 142 -0.25 -13.54 -12.61
C VAL A 142 0.67 -14.76 -12.52
N GLU A 143 0.23 -15.92 -12.98
CA GLU A 143 1.06 -17.12 -13.09
C GLU A 143 2.20 -16.94 -14.11
N HIS A 144 1.91 -16.30 -15.25
CA HIS A 144 2.91 -16.06 -16.29
C HIS A 144 4.04 -15.13 -15.84
N ILE A 145 3.75 -14.13 -15.03
CA ILE A 145 4.74 -13.14 -14.58
C ILE A 145 5.57 -13.60 -13.37
N GLN A 146 5.47 -14.87 -12.94
CA GLN A 146 6.28 -15.36 -11.83
C GLN A 146 7.77 -15.29 -12.15
N ALA A 147 8.56 -14.76 -11.20
CA ALA A 147 10.01 -14.78 -11.28
C ALA A 147 10.51 -16.23 -11.26
N LYS A 148 11.42 -16.53 -12.18
CA LYS A 148 12.09 -17.85 -12.29
C LYS A 148 13.14 -18.01 -11.21
#